data_a697306a36a81b39a2cff5259430a302
#
_entry.id   a697306a36a81b39a2cff5259430a302
#
_cell.length_a   1.000
_cell.length_b   1.000
_cell.length_c   1.000
_cell.angle_alpha   90.00
_cell.angle_beta   90.00
_cell.angle_gamma   90.00
#
_symmetry.space_group_name_H-M   'P 1'
#
loop_
_entity.id
_entity.type
_entity.pdbx_description
1 polymer ?
#
loop_
_entity_poly.entity_id
_entity_poly.type
_entity_poly.pdbx_seq_one_letter_code
_entity_poly.pdbx_strand_id
1 'polypeptide(L)'
;ALTAVLADVPGVTVQPFHELARTQALAAGLASEVPTDSREQGLFFQERSAELLLQAAETGGGARYDTVIVDEAADFAATWWVALEALGAPQFSWYCFYDRQQCLFQSTDHWEPPFTASPMVLDANLRNTRPIGEAAARMGRCALPPTFRVDQGVPPTVLQSSDFAQMAGQLRTLLRDLTGNQGLRPEQIVVLSPYRRDNAASAWAAGLDACATTDALAAPLPGLVRVGTVQGFKGLESDVVVLVGIDLRCMRHPANLYVGASRARAALYVLALADAGLAA
;
A
#
# COMPACT_ATOMS: atom_id res chain seq x y z
N ALA A 1 3.78 -10.90 -0.20
CA ALA A 1 3.38 -11.61 1.02
C ALA A 1 2.50 -12.83 0.69
N LEU A 2 1.32 -12.67 0.13
CA LEU A 2 0.40 -13.77 -0.20
C LEU A 2 1.04 -14.85 -1.09
N THR A 3 1.80 -14.45 -2.12
CA THR A 3 2.51 -15.37 -3.01
C THR A 3 3.41 -16.33 -2.24
N ALA A 4 4.13 -15.85 -1.23
CA ALA A 4 5.02 -16.69 -0.43
C ALA A 4 4.25 -17.64 0.51
N VAL A 5 3.10 -17.19 1.03
CA VAL A 5 2.29 -17.99 1.96
C VAL A 5 1.53 -19.10 1.24
N LEU A 6 1.11 -18.85 0.00
CA LEU A 6 0.28 -19.77 -0.78
C LEU A 6 1.05 -20.52 -1.88
N ALA A 7 2.39 -20.37 -1.92
CA ALA A 7 3.24 -20.98 -2.96
C ALA A 7 3.07 -22.50 -3.08
N ASP A 8 2.84 -23.17 -1.97
CA ASP A 8 2.76 -24.64 -1.90
C ASP A 8 1.31 -25.17 -1.92
N VAL A 9 0.31 -24.29 -2.14
CA VAL A 9 -1.09 -24.71 -2.20
C VAL A 9 -1.44 -25.15 -3.64
N PRO A 10 -1.72 -26.44 -3.86
CA PRO A 10 -2.03 -26.93 -5.21
C PRO A 10 -3.29 -26.27 -5.79
N GLY A 11 -3.23 -25.91 -7.07
CA GLY A 11 -4.36 -25.32 -7.79
C GLY A 11 -4.59 -23.83 -7.50
N VAL A 12 -3.73 -23.19 -6.70
CA VAL A 12 -3.81 -21.74 -6.40
C VAL A 12 -2.75 -20.99 -7.21
N THR A 13 -3.18 -19.97 -7.94
CA THR A 13 -2.31 -19.02 -8.62
C THR A 13 -2.41 -17.66 -7.93
N VAL A 14 -1.31 -17.12 -7.43
CA VAL A 14 -1.25 -15.80 -6.78
C VAL A 14 -0.37 -14.87 -7.59
N GLN A 15 -0.98 -13.86 -8.18
CA GLN A 15 -0.29 -12.88 -9.04
C GLN A 15 -0.91 -11.48 -8.89
N PRO A 16 -0.13 -10.40 -9.05
CA PRO A 16 -0.69 -9.08 -9.32
C PRO A 16 -1.49 -9.10 -10.62
N PHE A 17 -2.55 -8.27 -10.72
CA PHE A 17 -3.43 -8.22 -11.90
C PHE A 17 -2.67 -8.08 -13.22
N HIS A 18 -1.71 -7.17 -13.28
CA HIS A 18 -0.94 -6.92 -14.51
C HIS A 18 -0.01 -8.08 -14.89
N GLU A 19 0.52 -8.79 -13.90
CA GLU A 19 1.32 -9.98 -14.12
C GLU A 19 0.45 -11.14 -14.64
N LEU A 20 -0.74 -11.30 -14.08
CA LEU A 20 -1.74 -12.25 -14.59
C LEU A 20 -2.08 -11.94 -16.05
N ALA A 21 -2.39 -10.67 -16.36
CA ALA A 21 -2.71 -10.24 -17.73
C ALA A 21 -1.56 -10.56 -18.71
N ARG A 22 -0.33 -10.27 -18.31
CA ARG A 22 0.86 -10.58 -19.12
C ARG A 22 1.04 -12.08 -19.33
N THR A 23 0.91 -12.87 -18.30
CA THR A 23 1.08 -14.33 -18.36
C THR A 23 0.02 -14.97 -19.26
N GLN A 24 -1.23 -14.57 -19.13
CA GLN A 24 -2.34 -15.07 -19.94
C GLN A 24 -2.20 -14.62 -21.41
N ALA A 25 -1.79 -13.37 -21.67
CA ALA A 25 -1.55 -12.88 -23.01
C ALA A 25 -0.44 -13.67 -23.73
N LEU A 26 0.68 -13.92 -23.04
CA LEU A 26 1.77 -14.75 -23.58
C LEU A 26 1.32 -16.18 -23.87
N ALA A 27 0.55 -16.81 -22.99
CA ALA A 27 0.00 -18.13 -23.20
C ALA A 27 -0.94 -18.20 -24.41
N ALA A 28 -1.64 -17.10 -24.71
CA ALA A 28 -2.51 -16.95 -25.87
C ALA A 28 -1.75 -16.51 -27.15
N GLY A 29 -0.42 -16.37 -27.11
CA GLY A 29 0.40 -15.93 -28.24
C GLY A 29 0.27 -14.43 -28.58
N LEU A 30 -0.24 -13.63 -27.64
CA LEU A 30 -0.37 -12.18 -27.80
C LEU A 30 0.91 -11.45 -27.36
N ALA A 31 1.31 -10.40 -28.08
CA ALA A 31 2.40 -9.54 -27.66
C ALA A 31 2.00 -8.70 -26.43
N SER A 32 2.82 -8.72 -25.39
CA SER A 32 2.55 -8.03 -24.12
C SER A 32 3.78 -7.26 -23.62
N GLU A 33 4.36 -6.41 -24.47
CA GLU A 33 5.48 -5.56 -24.08
C GLU A 33 4.98 -4.39 -23.24
N VAL A 34 5.56 -4.24 -22.03
CA VAL A 34 5.30 -3.08 -21.18
C VAL A 34 6.12 -1.91 -21.70
N PRO A 35 5.49 -0.76 -22.00
CA PRO A 35 6.21 0.42 -22.45
C PRO A 35 7.31 0.85 -21.48
N THR A 36 8.37 1.45 -22.00
CA THR A 36 9.46 2.01 -21.16
C THR A 36 9.19 3.43 -20.71
N ASP A 37 8.36 4.18 -21.45
CA ASP A 37 7.94 5.53 -21.07
C ASP A 37 6.94 5.51 -19.91
N SER A 38 7.15 6.36 -18.90
CA SER A 38 6.35 6.36 -17.67
C SER A 38 4.87 6.74 -17.88
N ARG A 39 4.57 7.57 -18.88
CA ARG A 39 3.19 7.97 -19.20
C ARG A 39 2.46 6.85 -19.93
N GLU A 40 3.14 6.21 -20.88
CA GLU A 40 2.61 5.04 -21.58
C GLU A 40 2.43 3.85 -20.65
N GLN A 41 3.34 3.67 -19.67
CA GLN A 41 3.16 2.70 -18.60
C GLN A 41 1.87 2.92 -17.82
N GLY A 42 1.55 4.17 -17.47
CA GLY A 42 0.31 4.51 -16.78
C GLY A 42 -0.94 4.06 -17.55
N LEU A 43 -1.00 4.35 -18.85
CA LEU A 43 -2.10 3.93 -19.73
C LEU A 43 -2.12 2.40 -19.91
N PHE A 44 -0.95 1.79 -20.08
CA PHE A 44 -0.83 0.34 -20.18
C PHE A 44 -1.41 -0.36 -18.96
N PHE A 45 -1.06 0.09 -17.77
CA PHE A 45 -1.55 -0.52 -16.54
C PHE A 45 -3.03 -0.23 -16.25
N GLN A 46 -3.56 0.91 -16.69
CA GLN A 46 -4.98 1.23 -16.47
C GLN A 46 -5.92 0.53 -17.45
N GLU A 47 -5.57 0.44 -18.71
CA GLU A 47 -6.47 0.01 -19.79
C GLU A 47 -5.94 -1.20 -20.57
N ARG A 48 -4.73 -1.10 -21.13
CA ARG A 48 -4.20 -2.10 -22.06
C ARG A 48 -4.02 -3.50 -21.46
N SER A 49 -3.64 -3.59 -20.19
CA SER A 49 -3.50 -4.90 -19.51
C SER A 49 -4.84 -5.61 -19.36
N ALA A 50 -5.94 -4.89 -19.12
CA ALA A 50 -7.27 -5.48 -19.08
C ALA A 50 -7.74 -5.97 -20.46
N GLU A 51 -7.49 -5.18 -21.51
CA GLU A 51 -7.80 -5.58 -22.89
C GLU A 51 -7.04 -6.85 -23.31
N LEU A 52 -5.74 -6.91 -23.01
CA LEU A 52 -4.92 -8.09 -23.29
C LEU A 52 -5.44 -9.35 -22.56
N LEU A 53 -5.85 -9.19 -21.30
CA LEU A 53 -6.41 -10.29 -20.53
C LEU A 53 -7.74 -10.78 -21.13
N LEU A 54 -8.60 -9.84 -21.55
CA LEU A 54 -9.87 -10.16 -22.18
C LEU A 54 -9.64 -10.88 -23.54
N GLN A 55 -8.75 -10.37 -24.38
CA GLN A 55 -8.39 -11.01 -25.64
C GLN A 55 -7.82 -12.42 -25.42
N ALA A 56 -6.96 -12.61 -24.42
CA ALA A 56 -6.43 -13.93 -24.06
C ALA A 56 -7.54 -14.91 -23.64
N ALA A 57 -8.52 -14.43 -22.88
CA ALA A 57 -9.68 -15.24 -22.49
C ALA A 57 -10.56 -15.66 -23.68
N GLU A 58 -10.76 -14.76 -24.66
CA GLU A 58 -11.55 -15.01 -25.85
C GLU A 58 -10.90 -16.03 -26.79
N THR A 59 -9.57 -16.01 -26.93
CA THR A 59 -8.83 -16.98 -27.76
C THR A 59 -8.85 -18.41 -27.20
N GLY A 60 -9.28 -18.59 -25.96
CA GLY A 60 -9.32 -19.89 -25.29
C GLY A 60 -7.95 -20.47 -24.93
N GLY A 61 -6.88 -19.72 -25.13
CA GLY A 61 -5.50 -20.14 -24.82
C GLY A 61 -5.09 -19.96 -23.36
N GLY A 62 -5.91 -19.29 -22.56
CA GLY A 62 -5.62 -18.98 -21.16
C GLY A 62 -6.21 -19.97 -20.16
N ALA A 63 -5.71 -19.93 -18.93
CA ALA A 63 -6.28 -20.70 -17.82
C ALA A 63 -7.69 -20.20 -17.45
N ARG A 64 -8.55 -21.12 -17.01
CA ARG A 64 -9.86 -20.83 -16.43
C ARG A 64 -9.83 -21.11 -14.95
N TYR A 65 -10.54 -20.30 -14.18
CA TYR A 65 -10.58 -20.38 -12.73
C TYR A 65 -11.98 -20.65 -12.23
N ASP A 66 -12.12 -21.55 -11.27
CA ASP A 66 -13.38 -21.82 -10.58
C ASP A 66 -13.64 -20.85 -9.44
N THR A 67 -12.60 -20.19 -8.98
CA THR A 67 -12.68 -19.18 -7.91
C THR A 67 -11.70 -18.05 -8.19
N VAL A 68 -12.19 -16.81 -8.06
CA VAL A 68 -11.37 -15.59 -8.16
C VAL A 68 -11.46 -14.84 -6.84
N ILE A 69 -10.30 -14.62 -6.21
CA ILE A 69 -10.16 -13.89 -4.95
C ILE A 69 -9.37 -12.62 -5.24
N VAL A 70 -9.97 -11.47 -4.96
CA VAL A 70 -9.35 -10.16 -5.18
C VAL A 70 -9.06 -9.51 -3.83
N ASP A 71 -7.79 -9.24 -3.55
CA ASP A 71 -7.36 -8.45 -2.41
C ASP A 71 -7.24 -6.97 -2.82
N GLU A 72 -7.44 -6.05 -1.86
CA GLU A 72 -7.45 -4.59 -2.10
C GLU A 72 -8.40 -4.19 -3.25
N ALA A 73 -9.55 -4.82 -3.33
CA ALA A 73 -10.49 -4.75 -4.45
C ALA A 73 -10.98 -3.33 -4.77
N ALA A 74 -10.97 -2.40 -3.81
CA ALA A 74 -11.34 -1.01 -4.02
C ALA A 74 -10.39 -0.23 -4.95
N ASP A 75 -9.20 -0.75 -5.20
CA ASP A 75 -8.25 -0.16 -6.15
C ASP A 75 -8.45 -0.64 -7.60
N PHE A 76 -9.34 -1.62 -7.82
CA PHE A 76 -9.55 -2.22 -9.13
C PHE A 76 -10.40 -1.33 -10.03
N ALA A 77 -9.90 -1.06 -11.24
CA ALA A 77 -10.66 -0.37 -12.27
C ALA A 77 -11.83 -1.24 -12.78
N ALA A 78 -12.90 -0.62 -13.25
CA ALA A 78 -14.07 -1.33 -13.77
C ALA A 78 -13.72 -2.32 -14.89
N THR A 79 -12.80 -1.96 -15.77
CA THR A 79 -12.33 -2.80 -16.87
C THR A 79 -11.61 -4.08 -16.39
N TRP A 80 -10.95 -4.01 -15.23
CA TRP A 80 -10.25 -5.17 -14.67
C TRP A 80 -11.21 -6.26 -14.20
N TRP A 81 -12.36 -5.86 -13.65
CA TRP A 81 -13.40 -6.81 -13.26
C TRP A 81 -13.97 -7.57 -14.44
N VAL A 82 -14.25 -6.87 -15.55
CA VAL A 82 -14.72 -7.50 -16.80
C VAL A 82 -13.70 -8.50 -17.33
N ALA A 83 -12.42 -8.14 -17.29
CA ALA A 83 -11.35 -9.02 -17.76
C ALA A 83 -11.17 -10.27 -16.87
N LEU A 84 -11.32 -10.12 -15.54
CA LEU A 84 -11.28 -11.24 -14.60
C LEU A 84 -12.49 -12.16 -14.77
N GLU A 85 -13.68 -11.60 -14.97
CA GLU A 85 -14.90 -12.37 -15.22
C GLU A 85 -14.75 -13.27 -16.45
N ALA A 86 -14.10 -12.78 -17.50
CA ALA A 86 -13.84 -13.56 -18.71
C ALA A 86 -12.92 -14.77 -18.49
N LEU A 87 -12.15 -14.82 -17.40
CA LEU A 87 -11.35 -15.98 -16.99
C LEU A 87 -12.12 -16.99 -16.13
N GLY A 88 -13.33 -16.66 -15.72
CA GLY A 88 -14.16 -17.56 -14.89
C GLY A 88 -14.58 -18.81 -15.66
N ALA A 89 -14.61 -19.95 -14.97
CA ALA A 89 -15.34 -21.15 -15.42
C ALA A 89 -16.86 -20.89 -15.40
N PRO A 90 -17.71 -21.71 -16.04
CA PRO A 90 -19.16 -21.47 -16.11
C PRO A 90 -19.88 -21.28 -14.76
N GLN A 91 -19.31 -21.79 -13.69
CA GLN A 91 -19.82 -21.65 -12.31
C GLN A 91 -18.72 -21.25 -11.36
N PHE A 92 -18.08 -20.11 -11.60
CA PHE A 92 -17.03 -19.63 -10.73
C PHE A 92 -17.58 -18.79 -9.59
N SER A 93 -16.79 -18.68 -8.52
CA SER A 93 -17.12 -17.90 -7.33
C SER A 93 -16.23 -16.67 -7.19
N TRP A 94 -16.81 -15.57 -6.72
CA TRP A 94 -16.11 -14.35 -6.39
C TRP A 94 -15.93 -14.19 -4.89
N TYR A 95 -14.70 -13.80 -4.49
CA TYR A 95 -14.42 -13.24 -3.17
C TYR A 95 -13.63 -11.95 -3.35
N CYS A 96 -14.01 -10.88 -2.65
CA CYS A 96 -13.22 -9.66 -2.66
C CYS A 96 -13.04 -9.13 -1.24
N PHE A 97 -11.81 -8.75 -0.95
CA PHE A 97 -11.41 -8.08 0.27
C PHE A 97 -11.14 -6.62 -0.06
N TYR A 98 -11.76 -5.69 0.66
CA TYR A 98 -11.59 -4.28 0.41
C TYR A 98 -11.75 -3.44 1.66
N ASP A 99 -11.09 -2.30 1.66
CA ASP A 99 -11.26 -1.24 2.64
C ASP A 99 -11.47 0.07 1.90
N ARG A 100 -12.68 0.64 2.01
CA ARG A 100 -13.01 1.91 1.35
C ARG A 100 -12.11 3.06 1.81
N GLN A 101 -11.57 2.98 3.04
CA GLN A 101 -10.68 3.99 3.60
C GLN A 101 -9.26 3.92 3.03
N GLN A 102 -8.87 2.80 2.45
CA GLN A 102 -7.56 2.54 1.85
C GLN A 102 -7.53 2.71 0.33
N CYS A 103 -8.56 3.27 -0.28
CA CYS A 103 -8.57 3.51 -1.71
C CYS A 103 -7.67 4.69 -2.07
N LEU A 104 -6.59 4.41 -2.80
CA LEU A 104 -5.59 5.40 -3.19
C LEU A 104 -5.73 5.89 -4.63
N PHE A 105 -6.37 5.11 -5.49
CA PHE A 105 -6.31 5.29 -6.94
C PHE A 105 -7.65 5.72 -7.56
N GLN A 106 -8.73 5.64 -6.79
CA GLN A 106 -10.07 5.98 -7.29
C GLN A 106 -10.80 6.96 -6.36
N SER A 107 -11.69 7.78 -6.91
CA SER A 107 -12.61 8.61 -6.15
C SER A 107 -13.74 7.73 -5.63
N THR A 108 -13.79 7.47 -4.32
CA THR A 108 -14.49 6.30 -3.81
C THR A 108 -15.48 6.54 -2.69
N ASP A 109 -16.13 7.65 -2.65
CA ASP A 109 -17.20 7.85 -1.67
C ASP A 109 -18.30 6.76 -1.76
N HIS A 110 -18.37 6.02 -2.88
CA HIS A 110 -19.40 5.02 -3.18
C HIS A 110 -18.89 3.75 -3.89
N TRP A 111 -17.62 3.35 -3.72
CA TRP A 111 -17.16 2.11 -4.34
C TRP A 111 -17.92 0.90 -3.79
N GLU A 112 -18.41 0.07 -4.69
CA GLU A 112 -19.05 -1.22 -4.41
C GLU A 112 -18.53 -2.30 -5.37
N PRO A 113 -18.52 -3.58 -4.93
CA PRO A 113 -18.18 -4.67 -5.83
C PRO A 113 -19.11 -4.68 -7.03
N PRO A 114 -18.65 -4.98 -8.26
CA PRO A 114 -19.48 -5.00 -9.46
C PRO A 114 -20.38 -6.23 -9.56
N PHE A 115 -20.59 -6.94 -8.47
CA PHE A 115 -21.46 -8.12 -8.36
C PHE A 115 -22.26 -8.10 -7.07
N THR A 116 -23.40 -8.79 -7.07
CA THR A 116 -24.20 -8.94 -5.85
C THR A 116 -23.46 -9.81 -4.84
N ALA A 117 -23.19 -9.27 -3.67
CA ALA A 117 -22.48 -9.95 -2.60
C ALA A 117 -23.18 -9.73 -1.25
N SER A 118 -22.98 -10.69 -0.33
CA SER A 118 -23.32 -10.49 1.07
C SER A 118 -22.06 -10.03 1.80
N PRO A 119 -21.96 -8.76 2.20
CA PRO A 119 -20.76 -8.25 2.84
C PRO A 119 -20.60 -8.84 4.25
N MET A 120 -19.38 -9.28 4.56
CA MET A 120 -18.97 -9.59 5.92
C MET A 120 -18.02 -8.49 6.39
N VAL A 121 -18.36 -7.83 7.48
CA VAL A 121 -17.57 -6.73 8.03
C VAL A 121 -16.54 -7.30 9.00
N LEU A 122 -15.26 -6.97 8.79
CA LEU A 122 -14.19 -7.18 9.75
C LEU A 122 -14.07 -5.91 10.60
N ASP A 123 -14.59 -5.95 11.81
CA ASP A 123 -14.78 -4.78 12.67
C ASP A 123 -13.71 -4.59 13.73
N ALA A 124 -12.73 -5.51 13.79
CA ALA A 124 -11.63 -5.46 14.75
C ALA A 124 -10.30 -5.07 14.10
N ASN A 125 -9.63 -4.06 14.66
CA ASN A 125 -8.26 -3.75 14.30
C ASN A 125 -7.30 -4.71 15.02
N LEU A 126 -6.69 -5.61 14.25
CA LEU A 126 -5.76 -6.62 14.76
C LEU A 126 -4.30 -6.20 14.62
N ARG A 127 -4.01 -5.18 13.83
CA ARG A 127 -2.65 -4.72 13.48
C ARG A 127 -2.13 -3.66 14.42
N ASN A 128 -2.87 -2.56 14.54
CA ASN A 128 -2.41 -1.39 15.26
C ASN A 128 -2.75 -1.46 16.75
N THR A 129 -1.92 -0.83 17.57
CA THR A 129 -2.37 -0.41 18.91
C THR A 129 -3.48 0.65 18.77
N ARG A 130 -4.33 0.80 19.77
CA ARG A 130 -5.42 1.82 19.77
C ARG A 130 -4.90 3.24 19.48
N PRO A 131 -3.84 3.75 20.15
CA PRO A 131 -3.36 5.11 19.86
C PRO A 131 -2.94 5.32 18.41
N ILE A 132 -2.33 4.31 17.76
CA ILE A 132 -1.94 4.37 16.36
C ILE A 132 -3.17 4.36 15.45
N GLY A 133 -4.12 3.45 15.70
CA GLY A 133 -5.34 3.35 14.91
C GLY A 133 -6.19 4.62 14.99
N GLU A 134 -6.31 5.23 16.17
CA GLU A 134 -7.00 6.51 16.37
C GLU A 134 -6.30 7.66 15.62
N ALA A 135 -4.98 7.72 15.66
CA ALA A 135 -4.23 8.72 14.91
C ALA A 135 -4.36 8.53 13.40
N ALA A 136 -4.27 7.29 12.91
CA ALA A 136 -4.48 6.96 11.51
C ALA A 136 -5.87 7.39 11.04
N ALA A 137 -6.92 7.08 11.81
CA ALA A 137 -8.29 7.46 11.49
C ALA A 137 -8.48 9.00 11.48
N ARG A 138 -7.89 9.72 12.45
CA ARG A 138 -7.91 11.20 12.46
C ARG A 138 -7.23 11.78 11.21
N MET A 139 -6.03 11.30 10.87
CA MET A 139 -5.29 11.76 9.70
C MET A 139 -6.03 11.42 8.39
N GLY A 140 -6.65 10.26 8.32
CA GLY A 140 -7.44 9.79 7.20
C GLY A 140 -8.84 10.38 7.11
N ARG A 141 -9.30 11.10 8.15
CA ARG A 141 -10.68 11.60 8.28
C ARG A 141 -11.73 10.52 8.12
N CYS A 142 -11.46 9.35 8.68
CA CYS A 142 -12.31 8.18 8.55
C CYS A 142 -12.79 7.65 9.92
N ALA A 143 -13.76 6.73 9.88
CA ALA A 143 -14.32 6.13 11.08
C ALA A 143 -13.30 5.22 11.78
N LEU A 144 -13.40 5.17 13.09
CA LEU A 144 -12.63 4.24 13.92
C LEU A 144 -13.26 2.83 13.85
N PRO A 145 -12.45 1.77 13.82
CA PRO A 145 -12.95 0.43 14.06
C PRO A 145 -13.49 0.33 15.49
N PRO A 146 -14.58 -0.41 15.72
CA PRO A 146 -15.21 -0.49 17.03
C PRO A 146 -14.33 -1.17 18.08
N THR A 147 -13.46 -2.08 17.67
CA THR A 147 -12.59 -2.84 18.57
C THR A 147 -11.13 -2.82 18.15
N PHE A 148 -10.23 -2.92 19.15
CA PHE A 148 -8.80 -3.07 18.96
C PHE A 148 -8.32 -4.29 19.73
N ARG A 149 -7.49 -5.12 19.11
CA ARG A 149 -6.85 -6.25 19.79
C ARG A 149 -5.89 -5.79 20.87
N VAL A 150 -5.21 -4.66 20.66
CA VAL A 150 -4.24 -4.06 21.58
C VAL A 150 -4.72 -2.66 21.92
N ASP A 151 -5.32 -2.52 23.11
CA ASP A 151 -5.90 -1.26 23.57
C ASP A 151 -4.86 -0.23 24.04
N GLN A 152 -3.69 -0.69 24.46
CA GLN A 152 -2.62 0.17 24.95
C GLN A 152 -1.48 0.20 23.94
N GLY A 153 -0.68 1.26 23.99
CA GLY A 153 0.49 1.43 23.13
C GLY A 153 1.10 2.82 23.30
N VAL A 154 2.22 3.02 22.65
CA VAL A 154 2.89 4.33 22.62
C VAL A 154 2.07 5.28 21.75
N PRO A 155 1.69 6.48 22.24
CA PRO A 155 1.07 7.49 21.41
C PRO A 155 1.96 7.86 20.21
N PRO A 156 1.39 8.10 19.03
CA PRO A 156 2.15 8.59 17.89
C PRO A 156 2.85 9.92 18.21
N THR A 157 4.07 10.06 17.70
CA THR A 157 4.86 11.29 17.85
C THR A 157 4.80 12.09 16.57
N VAL A 158 4.36 13.34 16.65
CA VAL A 158 4.37 14.29 15.51
C VAL A 158 5.50 15.30 15.70
N LEU A 159 6.41 15.36 14.72
CA LEU A 159 7.51 16.32 14.66
C LEU A 159 7.21 17.34 13.57
N GLN A 160 7.11 18.60 13.95
CA GLN A 160 6.88 19.70 13.01
C GLN A 160 8.21 20.29 12.57
N SER A 161 8.29 20.67 11.29
CA SER A 161 9.46 21.28 10.66
C SER A 161 9.05 22.57 9.92
N SER A 162 9.91 23.57 9.91
CA SER A 162 9.72 24.77 9.11
C SER A 162 9.90 24.50 7.60
N ASP A 163 10.77 23.56 7.27
CA ASP A 163 11.11 23.18 5.90
C ASP A 163 11.65 21.73 5.83
N PHE A 164 11.89 21.25 4.61
CA PHE A 164 12.40 19.90 4.40
C PHE A 164 13.87 19.70 4.84
N ALA A 165 14.68 20.74 4.96
CA ALA A 165 16.04 20.64 5.46
C ALA A 165 16.05 20.40 6.97
N GLN A 166 15.21 21.10 7.72
CA GLN A 166 14.97 20.84 9.13
C GLN A 166 14.40 19.43 9.35
N MET A 167 13.44 19.03 8.50
CA MET A 167 12.85 17.67 8.53
C MET A 167 13.91 16.59 8.34
N ALA A 168 14.88 16.79 7.42
CA ALA A 168 16.00 15.90 7.23
C ALA A 168 16.86 15.76 8.49
N GLY A 169 17.12 16.88 9.17
CA GLY A 169 17.82 16.88 10.46
C GLY A 169 17.10 16.12 11.55
N GLN A 170 15.78 16.30 11.66
CA GLN A 170 14.92 15.58 12.60
C GLN A 170 14.87 14.08 12.28
N LEU A 171 14.74 13.70 11.00
CA LEU A 171 14.75 12.30 10.56
C LEU A 171 16.06 11.62 10.94
N ARG A 172 17.20 12.29 10.68
CA ARG A 172 18.53 11.80 11.04
C ARG A 172 18.65 11.53 12.54
N THR A 173 18.21 12.50 13.35
CA THR A 173 18.24 12.39 14.82
C THR A 173 17.35 11.26 15.29
N LEU A 174 16.12 11.16 14.76
CA LEU A 174 15.17 10.11 15.09
C LEU A 174 15.71 8.71 14.75
N LEU A 175 16.25 8.50 13.55
CA LEU A 175 16.78 7.19 13.14
C LEU A 175 17.97 6.77 14.02
N ARG A 176 18.86 7.70 14.38
CA ARG A 176 19.97 7.42 15.32
C ARG A 176 19.48 7.08 16.72
N ASP A 177 18.45 7.76 17.19
CA ASP A 177 17.86 7.47 18.49
C ASP A 177 17.18 6.10 18.51
N LEU A 178 16.36 5.79 17.51
CA LEU A 178 15.67 4.51 17.39
C LEU A 178 16.65 3.33 17.34
N THR A 179 17.69 3.43 16.53
CA THR A 179 18.64 2.33 16.36
C THR A 179 19.75 2.27 17.43
N GLY A 180 20.14 3.42 17.98
CA GLY A 180 21.19 3.51 19.00
C GLY A 180 20.62 3.41 20.42
N ASN A 181 19.90 4.45 20.88
CA ASN A 181 19.47 4.55 22.27
C ASN A 181 18.32 3.58 22.61
N GLN A 182 17.36 3.41 21.68
CA GLN A 182 16.22 2.52 21.88
C GLN A 182 16.53 1.07 21.47
N GLY A 183 17.66 0.81 20.79
CA GLY A 183 18.13 -0.53 20.44
C GLY A 183 17.26 -1.27 19.42
N LEU A 184 16.45 -0.55 18.62
CA LEU A 184 15.65 -1.16 17.57
C LEU A 184 16.57 -1.63 16.42
N ARG A 185 16.27 -2.81 15.90
CA ARG A 185 16.97 -3.28 14.70
C ARG A 185 16.48 -2.51 13.47
N PRO A 186 17.38 -2.08 12.56
CA PRO A 186 17.02 -1.30 11.38
C PRO A 186 15.88 -1.92 10.54
N GLU A 187 15.85 -3.24 10.40
CA GLU A 187 14.81 -3.96 9.65
C GLU A 187 13.40 -3.87 10.26
N GLN A 188 13.26 -3.44 11.51
CA GLN A 188 11.97 -3.18 12.16
C GLN A 188 11.39 -1.82 11.78
N ILE A 189 12.18 -0.98 11.11
CA ILE A 189 11.83 0.40 10.78
C ILE A 189 11.54 0.51 9.28
N VAL A 190 10.49 1.23 8.94
CA VAL A 190 10.22 1.69 7.58
C VAL A 190 10.00 3.20 7.56
N VAL A 191 10.62 3.88 6.60
CA VAL A 191 10.40 5.30 6.30
C VAL A 191 9.52 5.39 5.06
N LEU A 192 8.34 5.97 5.21
CA LEU A 192 7.35 6.09 4.15
C LEU A 192 7.05 7.55 3.82
N SER A 193 6.95 7.86 2.55
CA SER A 193 6.54 9.18 2.07
C SER A 193 5.39 9.07 1.07
N PRO A 194 4.47 10.04 1.02
CA PRO A 194 3.51 10.19 -0.08
C PRO A 194 4.18 10.46 -1.43
N TYR A 195 5.43 10.93 -1.42
CA TYR A 195 6.19 11.33 -2.60
C TYR A 195 7.30 10.33 -2.95
N ARG A 196 7.55 10.16 -4.26
CA ARG A 196 8.72 9.42 -4.74
C ARG A 196 10.00 10.17 -4.39
N ARG A 197 11.13 9.46 -4.27
CA ARG A 197 12.42 10.04 -3.88
C ARG A 197 12.97 11.10 -4.86
N ASP A 198 12.59 11.02 -6.13
CA ASP A 198 12.97 11.96 -7.18
C ASP A 198 12.12 13.25 -7.19
N ASN A 199 11.14 13.36 -6.30
CA ASN A 199 10.31 14.55 -6.14
C ASN A 199 11.06 15.63 -5.34
N ALA A 200 10.88 16.91 -5.72
CA ALA A 200 11.46 18.03 -4.99
C ALA A 200 11.01 18.10 -3.50
N ALA A 201 9.79 17.61 -3.19
CA ALA A 201 9.30 17.47 -1.82
C ALA A 201 10.01 16.37 -1.02
N SER A 202 10.97 15.65 -1.61
CA SER A 202 11.71 14.57 -0.96
C SER A 202 13.11 14.99 -0.48
N ALA A 203 13.39 16.29 -0.36
CA ALA A 203 14.65 16.80 0.20
C ALA A 203 14.92 16.32 1.65
N TRP A 204 13.88 15.89 2.38
CA TRP A 204 13.99 15.18 3.66
C TRP A 204 14.86 13.92 3.58
N ALA A 205 15.03 13.34 2.38
CA ALA A 205 15.81 12.12 2.16
C ALA A 205 17.31 12.27 2.51
N ALA A 206 17.83 13.50 2.58
CA ALA A 206 19.17 13.75 3.11
C ALA A 206 19.35 13.28 4.57
N GLY A 207 18.26 13.09 5.32
CA GLY A 207 18.30 12.54 6.69
C GLY A 207 18.50 11.03 6.77
N LEU A 208 18.42 10.33 5.65
CA LEU A 208 18.63 8.88 5.57
C LEU A 208 20.11 8.46 5.67
N ASP A 209 21.05 9.40 5.62
CA ASP A 209 22.48 9.16 5.82
C ASP A 209 22.83 8.61 7.21
N ALA A 210 21.86 8.63 8.13
CA ALA A 210 21.99 8.10 9.49
C ALA A 210 22.16 6.58 9.56
N CYS A 211 21.69 5.85 8.55
CA CYS A 211 21.65 4.39 8.54
C CYS A 211 21.71 3.82 7.11
N ALA A 212 22.05 2.55 7.00
CA ALA A 212 21.93 1.83 5.74
C ALA A 212 20.45 1.61 5.39
N THR A 213 20.10 1.79 4.12
CA THR A 213 18.71 1.73 3.65
C THR A 213 18.52 0.79 2.47
N THR A 214 17.28 0.33 2.28
CA THR A 214 16.87 -0.46 1.11
C THR A 214 15.51 0.02 0.59
N ASP A 215 15.28 -0.09 -0.70
CA ASP A 215 13.99 0.10 -1.37
C ASP A 215 13.23 -1.22 -1.58
N ALA A 216 13.84 -2.35 -1.20
CA ALA A 216 13.19 -3.66 -1.17
C ALA A 216 12.16 -3.70 -0.02
N LEU A 217 10.90 -3.38 -0.32
CA LEU A 217 9.85 -3.22 0.69
C LEU A 217 9.23 -4.53 1.15
N ALA A 218 9.22 -5.56 0.29
CA ALA A 218 8.44 -6.79 0.50
C ALA A 218 8.88 -7.61 1.73
N ALA A 219 10.17 -7.61 2.05
CA ALA A 219 10.71 -8.34 3.18
C ALA A 219 11.74 -7.50 3.94
N PRO A 220 11.76 -7.57 5.28
CA PRO A 220 12.81 -6.97 6.09
C PRO A 220 14.18 -7.60 5.77
N LEU A 221 15.18 -6.77 5.54
CA LEU A 221 16.56 -7.20 5.34
C LEU A 221 17.41 -6.80 6.55
N PRO A 222 18.16 -7.73 7.17
CA PRO A 222 18.94 -7.45 8.37
C PRO A 222 19.86 -6.24 8.23
N GLY A 223 19.82 -5.34 9.19
CA GLY A 223 20.66 -4.15 9.24
C GLY A 223 20.24 -3.01 8.30
N LEU A 224 19.11 -3.13 7.57
CA LEU A 224 18.66 -2.13 6.62
C LEU A 224 17.28 -1.56 7.00
N VAL A 225 17.18 -0.22 7.01
CA VAL A 225 15.90 0.49 7.09
C VAL A 225 15.23 0.48 5.73
N ARG A 226 13.97 0.05 5.67
CA ARG A 226 13.19 0.08 4.43
C ARG A 226 12.74 1.52 4.14
N VAL A 227 12.83 1.95 2.88
CA VAL A 227 12.41 3.30 2.48
C VAL A 227 11.61 3.24 1.21
N GLY A 228 10.41 3.82 1.22
CA GLY A 228 9.55 3.78 0.04
C GLY A 228 8.40 4.76 0.08
N THR A 229 7.49 4.59 -0.88
CA THR A 229 6.25 5.36 -0.90
C THR A 229 5.16 4.65 -0.10
N VAL A 230 4.18 5.42 0.39
CA VAL A 230 2.99 4.88 1.03
C VAL A 230 2.28 3.87 0.13
N GLN A 231 2.16 4.20 -1.17
CA GLN A 231 1.53 3.32 -2.17
C GLN A 231 2.32 2.01 -2.34
N GLY A 232 3.65 2.10 -2.43
CA GLY A 232 4.51 0.91 -2.58
C GLY A 232 4.53 0.00 -1.35
N PHE A 233 4.14 0.51 -0.18
CA PHE A 233 4.06 -0.24 1.06
C PHE A 233 2.64 -0.70 1.41
N LYS A 234 1.65 -0.44 0.55
CA LYS A 234 0.28 -0.92 0.74
C LYS A 234 0.26 -2.46 0.82
N GLY A 235 -0.56 -3.02 1.71
CA GLY A 235 -0.58 -4.47 1.99
C GLY A 235 0.55 -5.00 2.87
N LEU A 236 1.55 -4.18 3.22
CA LEU A 236 2.65 -4.55 4.13
C LEU A 236 2.47 -3.89 5.51
N GLU A 237 3.35 -4.25 6.45
CA GLU A 237 3.37 -3.69 7.79
C GLU A 237 4.80 -3.66 8.38
N SER A 238 5.01 -2.85 9.41
CA SER A 238 6.28 -2.74 10.13
C SER A 238 6.04 -2.46 11.59
N ASP A 239 6.96 -2.87 12.46
CA ASP A 239 6.86 -2.54 13.88
C ASP A 239 6.89 -1.03 14.09
N VAL A 240 7.80 -0.34 13.41
CA VAL A 240 7.94 1.12 13.46
C VAL A 240 7.77 1.72 12.07
N VAL A 241 6.89 2.70 11.96
CA VAL A 241 6.71 3.51 10.77
C VAL A 241 7.12 4.96 11.05
N VAL A 242 7.96 5.50 10.20
CA VAL A 242 8.28 6.92 10.13
C VAL A 242 7.63 7.49 8.87
N LEU A 243 6.52 8.18 9.03
CA LEU A 243 5.83 8.85 7.93
C LEU A 243 6.44 10.24 7.75
N VAL A 244 7.00 10.53 6.57
CA VAL A 244 7.83 11.70 6.34
C VAL A 244 7.44 12.45 5.06
N GLY A 245 7.77 13.74 4.97
CA GLY A 245 7.44 14.54 3.80
C GLY A 245 5.99 14.99 3.75
N ILE A 246 5.34 15.08 4.92
CA ILE A 246 3.94 15.51 5.00
C ILE A 246 3.85 17.03 4.91
N ASP A 247 3.18 17.52 3.88
CA ASP A 247 2.92 18.94 3.60
C ASP A 247 1.41 19.20 3.46
N LEU A 248 1.04 20.47 3.23
CA LEU A 248 -0.35 20.86 3.04
C LEU A 248 -1.04 20.14 1.85
N ARG A 249 -0.28 19.74 0.81
CA ARG A 249 -0.84 18.98 -0.34
C ARG A 249 -1.26 17.59 0.06
N CYS A 250 -0.49 16.94 0.95
CA CYS A 250 -0.83 15.61 1.48
C CYS A 250 -2.18 15.61 2.20
N MET A 251 -2.54 16.73 2.86
CA MET A 251 -3.80 16.87 3.58
C MET A 251 -5.04 16.88 2.69
N ARG A 252 -4.86 17.06 1.37
CA ARG A 252 -5.92 16.93 0.36
C ARG A 252 -6.20 15.48 -0.05
N HIS A 253 -5.30 14.58 0.32
CA HIS A 253 -5.38 13.14 0.02
C HIS A 253 -5.29 12.32 1.32
N PRO A 254 -6.29 12.42 2.20
CA PRO A 254 -6.24 11.85 3.54
C PRO A 254 -6.09 10.31 3.53
N ALA A 255 -6.55 9.63 2.49
CA ALA A 255 -6.35 8.19 2.33
C ALA A 255 -4.86 7.78 2.34
N ASN A 256 -3.97 8.58 1.73
CA ASN A 256 -2.52 8.33 1.80
C ASN A 256 -1.99 8.37 3.24
N LEU A 257 -2.48 9.32 4.04
CA LEU A 257 -2.07 9.45 5.44
C LEU A 257 -2.60 8.28 6.28
N TYR A 258 -3.86 7.90 6.07
CA TYR A 258 -4.45 6.72 6.70
C TYR A 258 -3.68 5.45 6.37
N VAL A 259 -3.46 5.20 5.07
CA VAL A 259 -2.72 4.01 4.63
C VAL A 259 -1.33 3.99 5.23
N GLY A 260 -0.57 5.09 5.16
CA GLY A 260 0.78 5.16 5.71
C GLY A 260 0.83 4.92 7.21
N ALA A 261 -0.01 5.61 7.97
CA ALA A 261 -0.07 5.49 9.42
C ALA A 261 -0.54 4.11 9.90
N SER A 262 -1.53 3.54 9.23
CA SER A 262 -2.07 2.22 9.58
C SER A 262 -1.12 1.05 9.30
N ARG A 263 0.05 1.30 8.68
CA ARG A 263 1.11 0.27 8.52
C ARG A 263 1.92 0.03 9.80
N ALA A 264 1.84 0.93 10.79
CA ALA A 264 2.57 0.80 12.04
C ALA A 264 1.91 -0.20 12.98
N ARG A 265 2.70 -1.12 13.54
CA ARG A 265 2.22 -2.09 14.54
C ARG A 265 2.43 -1.59 15.97
N ALA A 266 3.61 -1.06 16.28
CA ALA A 266 4.03 -0.73 17.65
C ALA A 266 4.30 0.77 17.85
N ALA A 267 4.92 1.46 16.89
CA ALA A 267 5.21 2.88 17.01
C ALA A 267 5.04 3.62 15.67
N LEU A 268 4.52 4.85 15.75
CA LEU A 268 4.31 5.74 14.61
C LEU A 268 4.95 7.09 14.89
N TYR A 269 5.82 7.52 13.99
CA TYR A 269 6.40 8.86 13.95
C TYR A 269 5.93 9.57 12.68
N VAL A 270 5.53 10.83 12.81
CA VAL A 270 5.07 11.63 11.68
C VAL A 270 5.89 12.91 11.62
N LEU A 271 6.64 13.10 10.52
CA LEU A 271 7.40 14.31 10.26
C LEU A 271 6.65 15.14 9.23
N ALA A 272 6.16 16.30 9.65
CA ALA A 272 5.30 17.15 8.85
C ALA A 272 5.83 18.59 8.81
N LEU A 273 5.57 19.30 7.72
CA LEU A 273 5.74 20.74 7.71
C LEU A 273 4.70 21.40 8.63
N ALA A 274 5.08 22.49 9.26
CA ALA A 274 4.22 23.19 10.23
C ALA A 274 2.89 23.68 9.60
N ASP A 275 2.89 24.00 8.31
CA ASP A 275 1.71 24.42 7.57
C ASP A 275 0.73 23.27 7.26
N ALA A 276 1.15 22.02 7.42
CA ALA A 276 0.26 20.86 7.25
C ALA A 276 -0.84 20.80 8.34
N GLY A 277 -0.67 21.48 9.46
CA GLY A 277 -1.69 21.61 10.52
C GLY A 277 -1.95 20.30 11.29
N LEU A 278 -1.03 19.34 11.24
CA LEU A 278 -1.10 18.14 12.08
C LEU A 278 -0.70 18.53 13.52
N ALA A 279 -1.64 18.40 14.45
CA ALA A 279 -1.36 18.58 15.88
C ALA A 279 -0.55 17.39 16.44
N ALA A 280 0.34 17.70 17.37
CA ALA A 280 1.09 16.71 18.12
C ALA A 280 0.16 15.85 19.01
#